data_a15f2af564be3e6a0c8332d6c5eb243b
#
_entry.id   a15f2af564be3e6a0c8332d6c5eb243b
#
_cell.length_a   1.000
_cell.length_b   1.000
_cell.length_c   1.000
_cell.angle_alpha   90.00
_cell.angle_beta   90.00
_cell.angle_gamma   90.00
#
_symmetry.space_group_name_H-M   'P 1'
#
loop_
_entity.id
_entity.type
_entity.pdbx_description
1 polymer ?
#
loop_
_entity_poly.entity_id
_entity_poly.type
_entity_poly.pdbx_seq_one_letter_code
_entity_poly.pdbx_strand_id
1 'polypeptide(L)'
;MNTPHAFRPRPTVHRTLGILFLLLVSEILAAQSRPRARDLGIRIDGAPGRWNAITDVAGVEVGATTLIQGAGRLTVGRGPVRTGVTSILPRGRNGSDSVFAAWFTLNGNGEMTGTTWVRESGRLDTPILITNTHSVGVVRDATLAWMTRHRAGFLWALPVVAETWDGLLNDAEGFHVRPEHVRAALDGARPGPVPEGNVGGGTGMVCHGFKGGTGTASRVLQAAAGGYTVGVLVQCNYGQRRRLTVAGVPVGQEIPDRLACYAGREPPSRAWLSRLAPCGDSGQSVGTSQEVVPSEGMGSIIIVVATDAPLLPHQLERVAKRVSLGVGRMGGLGENSSGDIFIAFSTANASAAADTGVAAITMLPNDRINPIFEATVQATEEAILNALVAAQTMTGADDVRVYALPHERIRAVMRKYNRLAE
;
A
#
# COMPACT_ATOMS: atom_id res chain seq x y z
N MET A 1 33.40 -23.79 -72.74
CA MET A 1 32.10 -23.14 -72.74
C MET A 1 31.61 -23.14 -71.37
N ASN A 2 31.81 -22.09 -70.59
CA ASN A 2 31.41 -21.97 -69.20
C ASN A 2 30.24 -21.01 -69.12
N THR A 3 29.12 -21.42 -68.59
CA THR A 3 27.96 -20.57 -68.24
C THR A 3 28.04 -20.12 -66.78
N PRO A 4 27.79 -18.85 -66.43
CA PRO A 4 27.89 -18.34 -65.11
C PRO A 4 26.56 -18.57 -64.34
N HIS A 5 26.66 -19.04 -63.10
CA HIS A 5 25.57 -19.15 -62.16
C HIS A 5 25.20 -17.78 -61.57
N ALA A 6 23.92 -17.41 -61.70
CA ALA A 6 23.37 -16.18 -61.14
C ALA A 6 23.13 -16.34 -59.62
N PHE A 7 23.66 -15.41 -58.84
CA PHE A 7 23.41 -15.27 -57.39
C PHE A 7 22.03 -14.60 -57.18
N ARG A 8 21.14 -15.26 -56.42
CA ARG A 8 19.88 -14.67 -55.94
C ARG A 8 20.11 -14.13 -54.54
N PRO A 9 19.71 -12.89 -54.21
CA PRO A 9 19.82 -12.37 -52.84
C PRO A 9 18.69 -12.93 -51.95
N ARG A 10 19.03 -13.30 -50.71
CA ARG A 10 18.09 -13.72 -49.65
C ARG A 10 17.38 -12.49 -49.07
N PRO A 11 16.06 -12.55 -48.72
CA PRO A 11 15.38 -11.43 -48.12
C PRO A 11 15.77 -11.26 -46.63
N THR A 12 15.97 -10.02 -46.25
CA THR A 12 16.40 -9.51 -44.95
C THR A 12 15.36 -9.74 -43.85
N VAL A 13 15.76 -10.41 -42.76
CA VAL A 13 14.99 -10.69 -41.52
C VAL A 13 15.06 -9.49 -40.56
N HIS A 14 14.85 -8.27 -40.99
CA HIS A 14 14.94 -7.10 -40.09
C HIS A 14 13.65 -6.38 -39.74
N ARG A 15 12.47 -6.93 -40.15
CA ARG A 15 11.17 -6.27 -39.84
C ARG A 15 10.40 -6.84 -38.67
N THR A 16 10.75 -8.03 -38.18
CA THR A 16 9.98 -8.67 -37.08
C THR A 16 10.44 -8.34 -35.67
N LEU A 17 11.70 -7.92 -35.47
CA LEU A 17 12.18 -7.55 -34.13
C LEU A 17 11.65 -6.20 -33.61
N GLY A 18 11.40 -5.25 -34.51
CA GLY A 18 10.91 -3.91 -34.13
C GLY A 18 9.47 -3.90 -33.60
N ILE A 19 8.62 -4.80 -34.10
CA ILE A 19 7.20 -4.87 -33.70
C ILE A 19 7.06 -5.55 -32.34
N LEU A 20 7.89 -6.53 -32.02
CA LEU A 20 7.86 -7.22 -30.71
C LEU A 20 8.35 -6.30 -29.58
N PHE A 21 9.31 -5.42 -29.85
CA PHE A 21 9.82 -4.45 -28.87
C PHE A 21 8.80 -3.33 -28.58
N LEU A 22 8.03 -2.89 -29.58
CA LEU A 22 6.96 -1.91 -29.43
C LEU A 22 5.77 -2.45 -28.65
N LEU A 23 5.43 -3.73 -28.79
CA LEU A 23 4.34 -4.37 -28.02
C LEU A 23 4.73 -4.56 -26.55
N LEU A 24 5.97 -4.94 -26.24
CA LEU A 24 6.46 -5.06 -24.86
C LEU A 24 6.54 -3.70 -24.14
N VAL A 25 6.89 -2.63 -24.84
CA VAL A 25 6.89 -1.27 -24.28
C VAL A 25 5.46 -0.77 -24.03
N SER A 26 4.48 -1.17 -24.85
CA SER A 26 3.06 -0.81 -24.68
C SER A 26 2.43 -1.50 -23.48
N GLU A 27 2.78 -2.74 -23.19
CA GLU A 27 2.28 -3.45 -21.99
C GLU A 27 2.86 -2.88 -20.68
N ILE A 28 4.12 -2.44 -20.69
CA ILE A 28 4.74 -1.78 -19.53
C ILE A 28 4.11 -0.40 -19.28
N LEU A 29 3.71 0.35 -20.31
CA LEU A 29 2.99 1.61 -20.16
C LEU A 29 1.51 1.42 -19.75
N ALA A 30 0.86 0.34 -20.19
CA ALA A 30 -0.52 0.04 -19.80
C ALA A 30 -0.66 -0.39 -18.32
N ALA A 31 0.40 -0.92 -17.71
CA ALA A 31 0.42 -1.23 -16.28
C ALA A 31 0.43 0.03 -15.37
N GLN A 32 0.64 1.22 -15.93
CA GLN A 32 0.79 2.48 -15.19
C GLN A 32 -0.45 3.39 -15.19
N SER A 33 -1.54 3.06 -15.82
CA SER A 33 -2.66 4.00 -15.98
C SER A 33 -3.92 3.64 -15.19
N ARG A 34 -3.78 3.23 -13.93
CA ARG A 34 -4.94 3.28 -13.02
C ARG A 34 -5.14 4.72 -12.59
N PRO A 35 -6.35 5.28 -12.70
CA PRO A 35 -6.59 6.65 -12.29
C PRO A 35 -6.34 6.78 -10.79
N ARG A 36 -5.85 7.94 -10.39
CA ARG A 36 -5.67 8.35 -9.01
C ARG A 36 -6.71 9.40 -8.64
N ALA A 37 -6.78 9.75 -7.38
CA ALA A 37 -7.79 10.70 -6.90
C ALA A 37 -7.75 12.04 -7.65
N ARG A 38 -6.56 12.57 -7.92
CA ARG A 38 -6.37 13.82 -8.68
C ARG A 38 -6.78 13.69 -10.14
N ASP A 39 -6.60 12.52 -10.75
CA ASP A 39 -7.01 12.26 -12.14
C ASP A 39 -8.54 12.25 -12.28
N LEU A 40 -9.26 11.96 -11.18
CA LEU A 40 -10.72 12.08 -11.11
C LEU A 40 -11.19 13.53 -10.91
N GLY A 41 -10.27 14.50 -10.78
CA GLY A 41 -10.55 15.89 -10.50
C GLY A 41 -10.90 16.19 -9.04
N ILE A 42 -10.65 15.28 -8.11
CA ILE A 42 -10.92 15.50 -6.68
C ILE A 42 -9.90 16.50 -6.14
N ARG A 43 -10.40 17.59 -5.53
CA ARG A 43 -9.55 18.64 -4.93
C ARG A 43 -8.95 18.12 -3.62
N ILE A 44 -7.63 18.01 -3.59
CA ILE A 44 -6.87 17.56 -2.42
C ILE A 44 -5.77 18.58 -2.16
N ASP A 45 -5.66 18.97 -0.90
CA ASP A 45 -4.73 20.00 -0.45
C ASP A 45 -3.25 19.59 -0.56
N GLY A 46 -2.38 20.58 -0.70
CA GLY A 46 -0.94 20.43 -0.75
C GLY A 46 -0.39 20.04 -2.12
N ALA A 47 0.88 20.40 -2.37
CA ALA A 47 1.59 20.13 -3.61
C ALA A 47 2.21 18.73 -3.59
N PRO A 48 1.85 17.82 -4.51
CA PRO A 48 2.49 16.51 -4.61
C PRO A 48 3.90 16.63 -5.18
N GLY A 49 4.76 15.65 -4.89
CA GLY A 49 6.02 15.44 -5.60
C GLY A 49 5.80 14.87 -7.01
N ARG A 50 6.90 14.59 -7.68
CA ARG A 50 6.90 14.13 -9.09
C ARG A 50 6.03 12.89 -9.33
N TRP A 51 6.10 11.93 -8.43
CA TRP A 51 5.38 10.66 -8.54
C TRP A 51 4.12 10.63 -7.65
N ASN A 52 3.97 11.66 -6.80
CA ASN A 52 2.98 11.70 -5.74
C ASN A 52 2.97 10.37 -4.95
N ALA A 53 4.14 9.90 -4.56
CA ALA A 53 4.37 8.61 -3.92
C ALA A 53 5.42 8.72 -2.82
N ILE A 54 5.48 7.71 -1.92
CA ILE A 54 6.50 7.65 -0.86
C ILE A 54 7.93 7.70 -1.44
N THR A 55 8.12 7.25 -2.65
CA THR A 55 9.38 7.27 -3.41
C THR A 55 9.81 8.63 -3.90
N ASP A 56 9.01 9.69 -3.71
CA ASP A 56 9.47 11.08 -3.89
C ASP A 56 10.46 11.49 -2.80
N VAL A 57 10.50 10.80 -1.67
CA VAL A 57 11.56 10.94 -0.68
C VAL A 57 12.80 10.23 -1.19
N ALA A 58 13.86 10.99 -1.39
CA ALA A 58 15.09 10.52 -2.00
C ALA A 58 15.69 9.31 -1.27
N GLY A 59 16.05 8.27 -2.04
CA GLY A 59 16.61 7.02 -1.53
C GLY A 59 15.57 5.96 -1.18
N VAL A 60 14.30 6.29 -1.09
CA VAL A 60 13.25 5.32 -0.79
C VAL A 60 12.90 4.52 -2.05
N GLU A 61 12.91 3.19 -1.92
CA GLU A 61 12.48 2.26 -2.95
C GLU A 61 11.32 1.39 -2.45
N VAL A 62 10.40 1.03 -3.35
CA VAL A 62 9.26 0.16 -3.06
C VAL A 62 9.20 -1.00 -4.04
N GLY A 63 8.95 -2.20 -3.52
CA GLY A 63 8.71 -3.40 -4.30
C GLY A 63 7.47 -4.15 -3.84
N ALA A 64 6.92 -4.97 -4.71
CA ALA A 64 5.73 -5.75 -4.40
C ALA A 64 5.71 -7.09 -5.13
N THR A 65 5.17 -8.10 -4.45
CA THR A 65 4.83 -9.39 -5.05
C THR A 65 3.35 -9.67 -4.80
N THR A 66 2.59 -9.86 -5.87
CA THR A 66 1.14 -10.06 -5.85
C THR A 66 0.81 -11.51 -6.15
N LEU A 67 -0.02 -12.14 -5.33
CA LEU A 67 -0.46 -13.53 -5.49
C LEU A 67 -1.97 -13.58 -5.74
N ILE A 68 -2.36 -13.92 -6.97
CA ILE A 68 -3.75 -14.09 -7.40
C ILE A 68 -3.86 -15.43 -8.10
N GLN A 69 -4.51 -16.42 -7.45
CA GLN A 69 -4.63 -17.78 -7.97
C GLN A 69 -5.99 -18.39 -7.60
N GLY A 70 -6.51 -19.27 -8.45
CA GLY A 70 -7.74 -20.01 -8.20
C GLY A 70 -9.01 -19.15 -8.19
N ALA A 71 -10.15 -19.83 -8.14
CA ALA A 71 -11.50 -19.25 -8.04
C ALA A 71 -12.43 -20.29 -7.39
N GLY A 72 -13.64 -19.87 -6.99
CA GLY A 72 -14.68 -20.72 -6.44
C GLY A 72 -14.58 -20.94 -4.94
N ARG A 73 -15.04 -22.10 -4.48
CA ARG A 73 -15.16 -22.45 -3.07
C ARG A 73 -13.80 -22.54 -2.39
N LEU A 74 -13.71 -22.02 -1.16
CA LEU A 74 -12.49 -22.09 -0.35
C LEU A 74 -12.10 -23.54 -0.06
N THR A 75 -10.86 -23.87 -0.35
CA THR A 75 -10.21 -25.09 0.10
C THR A 75 -8.87 -24.73 0.71
N VAL A 76 -8.74 -24.84 2.02
CA VAL A 76 -7.54 -24.48 2.76
C VAL A 76 -6.30 -25.16 2.17
N GLY A 77 -5.25 -24.41 1.90
CA GLY A 77 -4.02 -24.83 1.26
C GLY A 77 -4.07 -24.91 -0.27
N ARG A 78 -5.24 -24.68 -0.87
CA ARG A 78 -5.43 -24.66 -2.34
C ARG A 78 -5.95 -23.32 -2.87
N GLY A 79 -6.54 -22.51 -2.01
CA GLY A 79 -7.07 -21.19 -2.38
C GLY A 79 -8.60 -21.14 -2.49
N PRO A 80 -9.14 -20.07 -3.09
CA PRO A 80 -8.48 -18.99 -3.87
C PRO A 80 -7.51 -18.12 -3.09
N VAL A 81 -6.41 -17.72 -3.73
CA VAL A 81 -5.34 -16.89 -3.14
C VAL A 81 -5.48 -15.46 -3.62
N ARG A 82 -5.52 -14.50 -2.67
CA ARG A 82 -5.61 -13.06 -2.90
C ARG A 82 -4.76 -12.33 -1.87
N THR A 83 -3.45 -12.41 -1.99
CA THR A 83 -2.49 -11.91 -0.99
C THR A 83 -1.20 -11.42 -1.64
N GLY A 84 -0.19 -11.10 -0.85
CA GLY A 84 1.11 -10.70 -1.34
C GLY A 84 2.00 -10.06 -0.28
N VAL A 85 3.08 -9.43 -0.75
CA VAL A 85 4.07 -8.74 0.07
C VAL A 85 4.40 -7.40 -0.57
N THR A 86 4.42 -6.33 0.23
CA THR A 86 4.95 -5.02 -0.15
C THR A 86 6.21 -4.76 0.68
N SER A 87 7.30 -4.30 0.05
CA SER A 87 8.54 -3.92 0.72
C SER A 87 8.85 -2.45 0.51
N ILE A 88 9.27 -1.76 1.58
CA ILE A 88 9.73 -0.38 1.57
C ILE A 88 11.16 -0.37 2.11
N LEU A 89 12.11 0.12 1.31
CA LEU A 89 13.52 0.17 1.62
C LEU A 89 13.92 1.64 1.84
N PRO A 90 14.18 2.07 3.08
CA PRO A 90 14.46 3.49 3.40
C PRO A 90 15.69 4.08 2.71
N ARG A 91 16.66 3.23 2.36
CA ARG A 91 17.92 3.60 1.69
C ARG A 91 18.09 2.87 0.34
N GLY A 92 17.01 2.31 -0.20
CA GLY A 92 17.08 1.48 -1.40
C GLY A 92 17.77 0.14 -1.16
N ARG A 93 17.89 -0.66 -2.20
CA ARG A 93 18.45 -2.02 -2.15
C ARG A 93 19.93 -2.06 -1.82
N ASN A 94 20.67 -1.04 -2.20
CA ASN A 94 22.11 -0.95 -2.03
C ASN A 94 22.53 -0.18 -0.77
N GLY A 95 21.58 0.44 -0.08
CA GLY A 95 21.85 1.18 1.15
C GLY A 95 21.84 0.27 2.37
N SER A 96 22.82 0.43 3.25
CA SER A 96 22.95 -0.33 4.51
C SER A 96 22.72 0.52 5.74
N ASP A 97 22.72 1.86 5.57
CA ASP A 97 22.69 2.77 6.71
C ASP A 97 21.31 2.81 7.36
N SER A 98 21.31 2.82 8.69
CA SER A 98 20.10 3.03 9.48
C SER A 98 19.48 4.40 9.21
N VAL A 99 18.20 4.51 9.45
CA VAL A 99 17.47 5.79 9.46
C VAL A 99 16.88 6.02 10.85
N PHE A 100 16.78 7.28 11.29
CA PHE A 100 15.96 7.57 12.47
C PHE A 100 14.51 7.21 12.19
N ALA A 101 13.88 6.56 13.16
CA ALA A 101 12.50 6.11 13.05
C ALA A 101 11.80 6.15 14.41
N ALA A 102 10.47 6.21 14.34
CA ALA A 102 9.59 5.96 15.47
C ALA A 102 8.25 5.42 14.97
N TRP A 103 7.50 4.80 15.85
CA TRP A 103 6.21 4.22 15.55
C TRP A 103 5.13 4.66 16.53
N PHE A 104 3.89 4.48 16.15
CA PHE A 104 2.73 4.78 16.98
C PHE A 104 1.61 3.79 16.66
N THR A 105 0.96 3.25 17.67
CA THR A 105 -0.26 2.46 17.52
C THR A 105 -1.47 3.26 18.00
N LEU A 106 -2.48 3.42 17.13
CA LEU A 106 -3.75 4.03 17.49
C LEU A 106 -4.62 3.01 18.28
N ASN A 107 -4.59 1.76 17.82
CA ASN A 107 -5.15 0.59 18.49
C ASN A 107 -4.31 -0.65 18.17
N GLY A 108 -4.45 -1.73 18.93
CA GLY A 108 -3.47 -2.80 19.01
C GLY A 108 -3.91 -4.18 18.51
N ASN A 109 -5.03 -4.32 17.81
CA ASN A 109 -5.41 -5.61 17.23
C ASN A 109 -4.71 -5.86 15.89
N GLY A 110 -3.37 -5.86 15.92
CA GLY A 110 -2.50 -6.03 14.76
C GLY A 110 -1.05 -6.26 15.16
N GLU A 111 -0.23 -6.64 14.20
CA GLU A 111 1.18 -6.94 14.41
C GLU A 111 2.08 -5.98 13.60
N MET A 112 3.13 -5.48 14.26
CA MET A 112 4.28 -4.85 13.64
C MET A 112 5.53 -5.30 14.41
N THR A 113 6.29 -6.22 13.86
CA THR A 113 7.50 -6.73 14.49
C THR A 113 8.62 -5.68 14.54
N GLY A 114 9.64 -5.89 15.37
CA GLY A 114 10.81 -5.02 15.45
C GLY A 114 10.59 -3.67 16.14
N THR A 115 9.35 -3.31 16.45
CA THR A 115 8.98 -2.01 17.05
C THR A 115 9.60 -1.75 18.41
N THR A 116 9.88 -2.80 19.21
CA THR A 116 10.56 -2.69 20.48
C THR A 116 11.96 -2.09 20.30
N TRP A 117 12.71 -2.58 19.30
CA TRP A 117 14.04 -2.08 18.98
C TRP A 117 13.99 -0.66 18.38
N VAL A 118 13.03 -0.39 17.49
CA VAL A 118 12.82 0.97 16.96
C VAL A 118 12.59 1.97 18.10
N ARG A 119 11.82 1.60 19.13
CA ARG A 119 11.58 2.46 20.30
C ARG A 119 12.82 2.65 21.13
N GLU A 120 13.57 1.59 21.38
CA GLU A 120 14.77 1.61 22.23
C GLU A 120 15.91 2.38 21.57
N SER A 121 16.20 2.08 20.30
CA SER A 121 17.33 2.66 19.57
C SER A 121 17.02 3.99 18.88
N GLY A 122 15.74 4.29 18.62
CA GLY A 122 15.34 5.41 17.77
C GLY A 122 15.67 5.21 16.29
N ARG A 123 16.07 3.98 15.89
CA ARG A 123 16.56 3.68 14.53
C ARG A 123 15.82 2.52 13.90
N LEU A 124 15.79 2.53 12.58
CA LEU A 124 15.33 1.44 11.74
C LEU A 124 16.52 0.96 10.88
N ASP A 125 16.93 -0.28 11.09
CA ASP A 125 18.10 -0.89 10.45
C ASP A 125 17.71 -1.85 9.31
N THR A 126 16.42 -2.00 9.04
CA THR A 126 15.87 -3.01 8.13
C THR A 126 14.93 -2.39 7.09
N PRO A 127 14.62 -3.08 5.99
CA PRO A 127 13.42 -2.82 5.23
C PRO A 127 12.16 -2.93 6.12
N ILE A 128 11.09 -2.25 5.71
CA ILE A 128 9.73 -2.43 6.24
C ILE A 128 8.97 -3.30 5.24
N LEU A 129 8.33 -4.37 5.72
CA LEU A 129 7.48 -5.19 4.87
C LEU A 129 6.04 -5.20 5.39
N ILE A 130 5.08 -5.30 4.47
CA ILE A 130 3.66 -5.39 4.81
C ILE A 130 3.06 -6.57 4.05
N THR A 131 2.28 -7.41 4.76
CA THR A 131 1.70 -8.63 4.22
C THR A 131 0.34 -8.92 4.86
N ASN A 132 -0.11 -10.17 4.88
CA ASN A 132 -1.29 -10.59 5.63
C ASN A 132 -0.92 -11.12 7.03
N THR A 133 -1.91 -11.20 7.91
CA THR A 133 -1.76 -11.55 9.33
C THR A 133 -0.99 -12.86 9.55
N HIS A 134 -1.33 -13.92 8.81
CA HIS A 134 -0.71 -15.24 9.03
C HIS A 134 0.67 -15.38 8.38
N SER A 135 1.11 -14.40 7.61
CA SER A 135 2.38 -14.45 6.88
C SER A 135 3.51 -13.64 7.51
N VAL A 136 3.25 -12.94 8.63
CA VAL A 136 4.27 -12.12 9.33
C VAL A 136 5.52 -12.94 9.64
N GLY A 137 5.37 -14.16 10.15
CA GLY A 137 6.49 -15.03 10.53
C GLY A 137 7.41 -15.35 9.35
N VAL A 138 6.87 -15.86 8.24
CA VAL A 138 7.65 -16.23 7.05
C VAL A 138 8.27 -14.98 6.38
N VAL A 139 7.58 -13.85 6.38
CA VAL A 139 8.10 -12.60 5.81
C VAL A 139 9.26 -12.08 6.64
N ARG A 140 9.17 -12.13 7.97
CA ARG A 140 10.25 -11.75 8.87
C ARG A 140 11.50 -12.62 8.69
N ASP A 141 11.33 -13.94 8.67
CA ASP A 141 12.42 -14.89 8.49
C ASP A 141 13.10 -14.73 7.13
N ALA A 142 12.32 -14.65 6.06
CA ALA A 142 12.85 -14.45 4.71
C ALA A 142 13.56 -13.09 4.54
N THR A 143 13.14 -12.05 5.26
CA THR A 143 13.84 -10.75 5.28
C THR A 143 15.22 -10.88 5.89
N LEU A 144 15.35 -11.60 7.01
CA LEU A 144 16.67 -11.89 7.62
C LEU A 144 17.57 -12.66 6.66
N ALA A 145 17.04 -13.69 6.01
CA ALA A 145 17.78 -14.47 5.02
C ALA A 145 18.22 -13.63 3.81
N TRP A 146 17.40 -12.66 3.38
CA TRP A 146 17.77 -11.71 2.33
C TRP A 146 18.89 -10.76 2.80
N MET A 147 18.77 -10.17 3.99
CA MET A 147 19.77 -9.26 4.56
C MET A 147 21.14 -9.94 4.73
N THR A 148 21.16 -11.19 5.19
CA THR A 148 22.38 -12.00 5.32
C THR A 148 23.15 -12.16 4.00
N ARG A 149 22.45 -12.19 2.89
CA ARG A 149 23.06 -12.31 1.55
C ARG A 149 23.48 -10.98 0.93
N HIS A 150 22.80 -9.89 1.28
CA HIS A 150 22.97 -8.59 0.62
C HIS A 150 23.76 -7.57 1.44
N ARG A 151 24.01 -7.84 2.72
CA ARG A 151 24.76 -6.92 3.60
C ARG A 151 26.05 -7.57 4.08
N ALA A 152 27.18 -7.06 3.59
CA ALA A 152 28.49 -7.49 4.08
C ALA A 152 28.62 -7.20 5.59
N GLY A 153 29.14 -8.15 6.38
CA GLY A 153 29.29 -7.99 7.81
C GLY A 153 27.98 -8.01 8.62
N PHE A 154 26.86 -8.43 8.00
CA PHE A 154 25.58 -8.56 8.69
C PHE A 154 25.71 -9.53 9.89
N LEU A 155 25.37 -9.06 11.09
CA LEU A 155 25.41 -9.87 12.32
C LEU A 155 24.00 -10.26 12.77
N TRP A 156 23.11 -9.28 12.92
CA TRP A 156 21.74 -9.48 13.38
C TRP A 156 20.85 -8.31 13.00
N ALA A 157 19.54 -8.52 12.98
CA ALA A 157 18.54 -7.46 12.87
C ALA A 157 17.20 -7.92 13.44
N LEU A 158 16.32 -6.96 13.70
CA LEU A 158 14.93 -7.17 14.07
C LEU A 158 14.03 -6.54 12.99
N PRO A 159 13.72 -7.29 11.91
CA PRO A 159 12.95 -6.75 10.79
C PRO A 159 11.59 -6.22 11.22
N VAL A 160 11.17 -5.10 10.59
CA VAL A 160 9.84 -4.55 10.73
C VAL A 160 8.93 -5.18 9.68
N VAL A 161 8.00 -6.00 10.14
CA VAL A 161 6.96 -6.62 9.31
C VAL A 161 5.61 -6.32 9.93
N ALA A 162 4.74 -5.71 9.15
CA ALA A 162 3.38 -5.35 9.55
C ALA A 162 2.35 -6.10 8.70
N GLU A 163 1.09 -6.09 9.14
CA GLU A 163 0.05 -6.87 8.50
C GLU A 163 -1.32 -6.21 8.55
N THR A 164 -2.19 -6.65 7.64
CA THR A 164 -3.65 -6.52 7.74
C THR A 164 -4.31 -7.81 7.28
N TRP A 165 -5.51 -8.12 7.80
CA TRP A 165 -6.18 -9.39 7.55
C TRP A 165 -6.89 -9.41 6.18
N ASP A 166 -6.55 -10.37 5.32
CA ASP A 166 -7.12 -10.54 3.97
C ASP A 166 -8.13 -11.70 3.83
N GLY A 167 -8.45 -12.38 4.93
CA GLY A 167 -9.23 -13.62 4.92
C GLY A 167 -10.66 -13.51 4.39
N LEU A 168 -11.18 -12.32 4.07
CA LEU A 168 -12.45 -12.21 3.37
C LEU A 168 -12.35 -12.77 1.94
N LEU A 169 -11.26 -12.45 1.22
CA LEU A 169 -11.05 -12.80 -0.19
C LEU A 169 -9.98 -13.89 -0.38
N ASN A 170 -9.14 -14.11 0.62
CA ASN A 170 -7.98 -14.98 0.55
C ASN A 170 -8.18 -16.27 1.37
N ASP A 171 -7.54 -17.34 0.95
CA ASP A 171 -7.24 -18.52 1.77
C ASP A 171 -6.11 -18.18 2.75
N ALA A 172 -6.45 -17.44 3.82
CA ALA A 172 -5.47 -16.97 4.79
C ALA A 172 -4.80 -18.12 5.57
N GLU A 173 -5.53 -19.20 5.85
CA GLU A 173 -5.05 -20.37 6.57
C GLU A 173 -4.18 -21.30 5.69
N GLY A 174 -4.14 -21.06 4.39
CA GLY A 174 -3.33 -21.83 3.44
C GLY A 174 -1.84 -21.46 3.42
N PHE A 175 -1.42 -20.40 4.11
CA PHE A 175 -0.03 -19.95 4.21
C PHE A 175 0.67 -19.81 2.85
N HIS A 176 0.03 -19.14 1.90
CA HIS A 176 0.50 -19.08 0.51
C HIS A 176 1.71 -18.17 0.27
N VAL A 177 2.00 -17.23 1.17
CA VAL A 177 3.23 -16.43 1.11
C VAL A 177 4.43 -17.30 1.46
N ARG A 178 5.46 -17.28 0.59
CA ARG A 178 6.66 -18.09 0.70
C ARG A 178 7.90 -17.20 0.67
N PRO A 179 9.09 -17.68 1.11
CA PRO A 179 10.33 -16.89 1.11
C PRO A 179 10.70 -16.31 -0.26
N GLU A 180 10.42 -17.02 -1.37
CA GLU A 180 10.68 -16.51 -2.72
C GLU A 180 9.84 -15.27 -3.06
N HIS A 181 8.61 -15.15 -2.55
CA HIS A 181 7.76 -13.99 -2.77
C HIS A 181 8.31 -12.76 -2.05
N VAL A 182 8.84 -12.96 -0.85
CA VAL A 182 9.49 -11.89 -0.05
C VAL A 182 10.76 -11.41 -0.76
N ARG A 183 11.59 -12.35 -1.21
CA ARG A 183 12.80 -12.04 -1.98
C ARG A 183 12.47 -11.27 -3.25
N ALA A 184 11.45 -11.72 -4.02
CA ALA A 184 11.03 -11.05 -5.23
C ALA A 184 10.55 -9.61 -4.97
N ALA A 185 9.84 -9.35 -3.86
CA ALA A 185 9.45 -8.00 -3.47
C ALA A 185 10.66 -7.12 -3.12
N LEU A 186 11.63 -7.65 -2.37
CA LEU A 186 12.85 -6.92 -1.99
C LEU A 186 13.75 -6.65 -3.20
N ASP A 187 14.02 -7.66 -4.03
CA ASP A 187 14.86 -7.55 -5.24
C ASP A 187 14.20 -6.68 -6.32
N GLY A 188 12.88 -6.65 -6.36
CA GLY A 188 12.08 -5.83 -7.28
C GLY A 188 11.88 -4.39 -6.83
N ALA A 189 12.36 -3.99 -5.64
CA ALA A 189 12.21 -2.63 -5.14
C ALA A 189 12.95 -1.62 -6.03
N ARG A 190 12.30 -0.47 -6.28
CA ARG A 190 12.83 0.58 -7.16
C ARG A 190 12.25 1.95 -6.79
N PRO A 191 12.94 3.05 -7.13
CA PRO A 191 12.38 4.40 -7.04
C PRO A 191 11.34 4.62 -8.15
N GLY A 192 10.63 5.73 -8.10
CA GLY A 192 9.66 6.11 -9.14
C GLY A 192 8.22 5.76 -8.79
N PRO A 193 7.34 5.57 -9.78
CA PRO A 193 5.94 5.28 -9.53
C PRO A 193 5.74 3.99 -8.74
N VAL A 194 4.85 4.01 -7.76
CA VAL A 194 4.47 2.84 -6.95
C VAL A 194 3.14 2.29 -7.45
N PRO A 195 3.04 0.99 -7.78
CA PRO A 195 1.76 0.36 -8.11
C PRO A 195 0.77 0.44 -6.94
N GLU A 196 -0.50 0.73 -7.25
CA GLU A 196 -1.57 0.94 -6.27
C GLU A 196 -2.77 0.00 -6.48
N GLY A 197 -3.66 -0.07 -5.50
CA GLY A 197 -4.85 -0.94 -5.52
C GLY A 197 -4.53 -2.38 -5.12
N ASN A 198 -4.98 -3.34 -5.93
CA ASN A 198 -4.87 -4.78 -5.65
C ASN A 198 -3.44 -5.29 -5.88
N VAL A 199 -2.46 -4.76 -5.15
CA VAL A 199 -1.02 -5.02 -5.36
C VAL A 199 -0.34 -5.34 -4.05
N GLY A 200 0.62 -6.26 -4.09
CA GLY A 200 1.43 -6.64 -2.93
C GLY A 200 0.58 -7.13 -1.78
N GLY A 201 0.94 -6.76 -0.57
CA GLY A 201 0.15 -7.02 0.63
C GLY A 201 -1.27 -6.48 0.56
N GLY A 202 -1.53 -5.41 -0.22
CA GLY A 202 -2.85 -4.82 -0.43
C GLY A 202 -3.82 -5.65 -1.29
N THR A 203 -3.39 -6.78 -1.84
CA THR A 203 -4.16 -7.56 -2.84
C THR A 203 -5.55 -7.97 -2.36
N GLY A 204 -5.70 -8.55 -1.18
CA GLY A 204 -6.98 -9.06 -0.65
C GLY A 204 -7.74 -8.07 0.24
N MET A 205 -7.30 -6.82 0.36
CA MET A 205 -7.77 -5.87 1.37
C MET A 205 -9.10 -5.20 1.02
N VAL A 206 -9.86 -4.84 2.06
CA VAL A 206 -11.17 -4.18 1.97
C VAL A 206 -11.13 -2.89 2.79
N CYS A 207 -11.43 -1.76 2.16
CA CYS A 207 -11.33 -0.45 2.77
C CYS A 207 -12.67 0.27 2.69
N HIS A 208 -13.23 0.65 3.82
CA HIS A 208 -14.58 1.23 3.92
C HIS A 208 -15.66 0.42 3.16
N GLY A 209 -15.57 -0.90 3.19
CA GLY A 209 -16.50 -1.80 2.49
C GLY A 209 -16.41 -1.78 0.96
N PHE A 210 -15.47 -1.02 0.37
CA PHE A 210 -15.03 -1.15 -1.01
C PHE A 210 -13.75 -2.00 -1.09
N LYS A 211 -13.36 -2.42 -2.28
CA LYS A 211 -12.04 -3.02 -2.47
C LYS A 211 -10.98 -1.97 -2.11
N GLY A 212 -10.15 -2.32 -1.15
CA GLY A 212 -9.01 -1.54 -0.68
C GLY A 212 -7.70 -1.98 -1.35
N GLY A 213 -6.59 -1.72 -0.68
CA GLY A 213 -5.31 -2.15 -1.19
C GLY A 213 -4.14 -1.25 -0.79
N THR A 214 -3.10 -1.26 -1.61
CA THR A 214 -1.95 -0.38 -1.48
C THR A 214 -2.27 0.99 -2.07
N GLY A 215 -1.89 2.05 -1.37
CA GLY A 215 -1.98 3.42 -1.87
C GLY A 215 -0.81 4.26 -1.41
N THR A 216 -0.51 5.34 -2.12
CA THR A 216 0.62 6.21 -1.78
C THR A 216 0.33 7.65 -2.17
N ALA A 217 1.00 8.59 -1.51
CA ALA A 217 0.98 10.01 -1.86
C ALA A 217 2.22 10.70 -1.30
N SER A 218 2.49 11.91 -1.77
CA SER A 218 3.55 12.76 -1.21
C SER A 218 3.13 14.23 -1.15
N ARG A 219 3.89 15.00 -0.37
CA ARG A 219 3.83 16.46 -0.31
C ARG A 219 5.23 17.02 -0.34
N VAL A 220 5.42 18.04 -1.18
CA VAL A 220 6.63 18.83 -1.22
C VAL A 220 6.33 20.18 -0.58
N LEU A 221 7.05 20.51 0.46
CA LEU A 221 6.88 21.77 1.17
C LEU A 221 7.51 22.93 0.38
N GLN A 222 6.95 24.13 0.54
CA GLN A 222 7.53 25.33 -0.03
C GLN A 222 8.95 25.56 0.53
N ALA A 223 9.81 26.24 -0.22
CA ALA A 223 11.19 26.56 0.18
C ALA A 223 11.25 27.32 1.52
N ALA A 224 10.31 28.22 1.79
CA ALA A 224 10.20 28.95 3.06
C ALA A 224 9.93 28.03 4.26
N ALA A 225 9.32 26.86 4.03
CA ALA A 225 9.11 25.81 5.03
C ALA A 225 10.21 24.73 5.03
N GLY A 226 11.29 24.95 4.28
CA GLY A 226 12.46 24.09 4.22
C GLY A 226 12.55 23.20 2.95
N GLY A 227 11.54 23.22 2.07
CA GLY A 227 11.54 22.43 0.83
C GLY A 227 11.49 20.93 1.00
N TYR A 228 11.18 20.44 2.21
CA TYR A 228 11.18 19.01 2.53
C TYR A 228 10.06 18.26 1.82
N THR A 229 10.30 16.97 1.62
CA THR A 229 9.32 16.01 1.09
C THR A 229 8.80 15.11 2.21
N VAL A 230 7.49 14.92 2.24
CA VAL A 230 6.82 13.89 3.06
C VAL A 230 6.12 12.92 2.13
N GLY A 231 6.47 11.64 2.20
CA GLY A 231 5.86 10.57 1.43
C GLY A 231 5.15 9.57 2.35
N VAL A 232 4.00 9.06 1.89
CA VAL A 232 3.18 8.12 2.64
C VAL A 232 2.85 6.91 1.77
N LEU A 233 2.92 5.70 2.35
CA LEU A 233 2.39 4.47 1.77
C LEU A 233 1.45 3.82 2.78
N VAL A 234 0.30 3.36 2.30
CA VAL A 234 -0.72 2.68 3.11
C VAL A 234 -1.04 1.29 2.58
N GLN A 235 -1.33 0.36 3.48
CA GLN A 235 -2.09 -0.85 3.19
C GLN A 235 -3.46 -0.69 3.86
N CYS A 236 -4.49 -0.41 3.04
CA CYS A 236 -5.80 0.00 3.48
C CYS A 236 -6.76 -1.19 3.59
N ASN A 237 -7.12 -1.55 4.82
CA ASN A 237 -8.06 -2.64 5.13
C ASN A 237 -8.91 -2.28 6.37
N TYR A 238 -9.52 -1.10 6.40
CA TYR A 238 -10.22 -0.60 7.59
C TYR A 238 -11.49 0.17 7.24
N GLY A 239 -12.23 0.57 8.25
CA GLY A 239 -13.32 1.54 8.18
C GLY A 239 -14.65 0.96 7.70
N GLN A 240 -15.70 1.71 8.01
CA GLN A 240 -17.09 1.35 7.68
C GLN A 240 -17.59 2.19 6.50
N ARG A 241 -18.39 1.60 5.60
CA ARG A 241 -18.96 2.27 4.42
C ARG A 241 -19.62 3.60 4.76
N ARG A 242 -20.51 3.61 5.74
CA ARG A 242 -21.32 4.79 6.13
C ARG A 242 -20.48 5.98 6.60
N ARG A 243 -19.22 5.72 7.06
CA ARG A 243 -18.33 6.74 7.61
C ARG A 243 -17.32 7.28 6.59
N LEU A 244 -17.21 6.65 5.42
CA LEU A 244 -16.26 7.14 4.40
C LEU A 244 -16.54 8.59 4.07
N THR A 245 -15.55 9.44 4.35
CA THR A 245 -15.52 10.84 3.92
C THR A 245 -14.34 11.06 2.97
N VAL A 246 -14.50 11.94 2.00
CA VAL A 246 -13.46 12.33 1.05
C VAL A 246 -13.49 13.84 0.93
N ALA A 247 -12.41 14.51 1.29
CA ALA A 247 -12.33 15.99 1.33
C ALA A 247 -13.53 16.61 2.07
N GLY A 248 -13.97 15.98 3.16
CA GLY A 248 -15.12 16.40 3.96
C GLY A 248 -16.51 16.03 3.42
N VAL A 249 -16.59 15.35 2.26
CA VAL A 249 -17.86 14.90 1.66
C VAL A 249 -18.24 13.51 2.16
N PRO A 250 -19.48 13.23 2.60
CA PRO A 250 -19.91 11.94 3.14
C PRO A 250 -20.15 10.91 2.02
N VAL A 251 -19.10 10.55 1.30
CA VAL A 251 -19.16 9.66 0.11
C VAL A 251 -19.79 8.31 0.44
N GLY A 252 -19.53 7.77 1.62
CA GLY A 252 -20.08 6.48 2.03
C GLY A 252 -21.58 6.47 2.20
N GLN A 253 -22.19 7.60 2.57
CA GLN A 253 -23.64 7.77 2.66
C GLN A 253 -24.27 8.00 1.27
N GLU A 254 -23.55 8.63 0.36
CA GLU A 254 -23.99 8.88 -1.02
C GLU A 254 -23.85 7.63 -1.92
N ILE A 255 -23.02 6.67 -1.54
CA ILE A 255 -22.81 5.40 -2.24
C ILE A 255 -22.98 4.24 -1.23
N PRO A 256 -24.18 4.01 -0.69
CA PRO A 256 -24.41 3.00 0.35
C PRO A 256 -24.47 1.56 -0.20
N ASP A 257 -24.73 1.41 -1.46
CA ASP A 257 -24.83 0.13 -2.19
C ASP A 257 -23.43 -0.44 -2.57
N ARG A 258 -23.40 -1.47 -3.38
CA ARG A 258 -22.17 -2.18 -3.75
C ARG A 258 -21.41 -2.75 -2.56
N LEU A 259 -22.15 -3.29 -1.60
CA LEU A 259 -21.58 -4.04 -0.49
C LEU A 259 -21.04 -5.39 -0.96
N ALA A 260 -20.19 -6.02 -0.15
CA ALA A 260 -19.70 -7.36 -0.45
C ALA A 260 -20.87 -8.33 -0.63
N CYS A 261 -20.73 -9.29 -1.55
CA CYS A 261 -21.73 -10.29 -1.88
C CYS A 261 -21.04 -11.58 -2.34
N TYR A 262 -21.74 -12.70 -2.48
CA TYR A 262 -21.16 -13.88 -3.13
C TYR A 262 -21.73 -14.04 -4.55
N ALA A 263 -20.85 -14.35 -5.51
CA ALA A 263 -21.19 -14.48 -6.92
C ALA A 263 -21.42 -15.94 -7.37
N GLY A 264 -21.13 -16.90 -6.48
CA GLY A 264 -21.31 -18.32 -6.72
C GLY A 264 -22.80 -18.75 -6.67
N ARG A 265 -23.07 -19.98 -7.08
CA ARG A 265 -24.42 -20.58 -7.00
C ARG A 265 -24.82 -20.94 -5.57
N GLU A 266 -23.84 -21.26 -4.73
CA GLU A 266 -24.03 -21.69 -3.35
C GLU A 266 -23.53 -20.60 -2.39
N PRO A 267 -24.14 -20.47 -1.21
CA PRO A 267 -23.62 -19.59 -0.16
C PRO A 267 -22.19 -19.95 0.25
N PRO A 268 -21.42 -19.00 0.78
CA PRO A 268 -20.07 -19.23 1.29
C PRO A 268 -20.02 -20.38 2.29
N SER A 269 -18.94 -21.15 2.28
CA SER A 269 -18.74 -22.29 3.20
C SER A 269 -18.42 -21.85 4.64
N ARG A 270 -17.88 -20.66 4.79
CA ARG A 270 -17.47 -20.08 6.08
C ARG A 270 -18.68 -19.59 6.86
N ALA A 271 -18.93 -20.18 8.07
CA ALA A 271 -20.12 -19.91 8.88
C ALA A 271 -20.31 -18.40 9.19
N TRP A 272 -19.23 -17.66 9.38
CA TRP A 272 -19.27 -16.23 9.65
C TRP A 272 -19.71 -15.38 8.44
N LEU A 273 -19.77 -15.96 7.24
CA LEU A 273 -20.31 -15.34 6.02
C LEU A 273 -21.76 -15.79 5.71
N SER A 274 -22.41 -16.54 6.60
CA SER A 274 -23.77 -17.09 6.38
C SER A 274 -24.84 -16.04 6.09
N ARG A 275 -24.59 -14.78 6.48
CA ARG A 275 -25.50 -13.65 6.21
C ARG A 275 -25.15 -12.87 4.93
N LEU A 276 -24.08 -13.26 4.24
CA LEU A 276 -23.69 -12.57 3.01
C LEU A 276 -24.74 -12.84 1.92
N ALA A 277 -25.26 -11.78 1.30
CA ALA A 277 -26.26 -11.90 0.25
C ALA A 277 -25.65 -12.33 -1.09
N PRO A 278 -26.41 -12.99 -1.98
CA PRO A 278 -25.99 -13.20 -3.36
C PRO A 278 -25.81 -11.86 -4.09
N CYS A 279 -24.92 -11.81 -5.07
CA CYS A 279 -24.75 -10.64 -5.93
C CYS A 279 -25.97 -10.54 -6.88
N GLY A 280 -26.68 -9.41 -6.87
CA GLY A 280 -27.75 -9.14 -7.83
C GLY A 280 -27.20 -8.77 -9.22
N ASP A 281 -28.04 -8.87 -10.26
CA ASP A 281 -27.70 -8.58 -11.67
C ASP A 281 -27.20 -7.14 -11.90
N SER A 282 -27.66 -6.18 -11.10
CA SER A 282 -27.24 -4.77 -11.14
C SER A 282 -26.00 -4.47 -10.30
N GLY A 283 -25.37 -5.48 -9.65
CA GLY A 283 -24.29 -5.28 -8.69
C GLY A 283 -24.78 -4.70 -7.36
N GLN A 284 -26.08 -4.71 -7.11
CA GLN A 284 -26.67 -4.43 -5.80
C GLN A 284 -26.72 -5.73 -5.00
N SER A 285 -26.37 -5.67 -3.70
CA SER A 285 -26.73 -6.76 -2.81
C SER A 285 -28.25 -6.84 -2.72
N VAL A 286 -28.81 -8.01 -2.99
CA VAL A 286 -30.26 -8.24 -2.86
C VAL A 286 -30.57 -8.41 -1.38
N GLY A 287 -30.91 -7.29 -0.72
CA GLY A 287 -31.31 -7.28 0.70
C GLY A 287 -30.94 -5.97 1.40
N THR A 288 -31.72 -5.61 2.40
CA THR A 288 -31.46 -4.51 3.33
C THR A 288 -30.37 -4.91 4.31
N SER A 289 -29.20 -5.31 3.82
CA SER A 289 -28.09 -5.71 4.66
C SER A 289 -27.38 -4.48 5.24
N GLN A 290 -27.92 -3.98 6.31
CA GLN A 290 -27.06 -3.39 7.31
C GLN A 290 -26.00 -4.44 7.64
N GLU A 291 -24.74 -4.16 7.28
CA GLU A 291 -23.52 -4.75 7.85
C GLU A 291 -23.44 -6.28 7.92
N VAL A 292 -23.33 -6.92 6.75
CA VAL A 292 -23.27 -8.39 6.65
C VAL A 292 -21.84 -8.93 6.63
N VAL A 293 -20.84 -8.06 6.56
CA VAL A 293 -19.47 -8.51 6.81
C VAL A 293 -19.25 -8.38 8.32
N PRO A 294 -18.73 -9.43 9.01
CA PRO A 294 -18.40 -9.37 10.45
C PRO A 294 -17.26 -8.37 10.73
N SER A 295 -17.23 -7.30 10.02
CA SER A 295 -16.15 -6.32 9.97
C SER A 295 -16.59 -4.92 10.36
N GLU A 296 -17.70 -4.78 11.11
CA GLU A 296 -17.83 -3.55 11.87
C GLU A 296 -16.70 -3.49 12.90
N GLY A 297 -15.61 -2.79 12.50
CA GLY A 297 -14.43 -2.67 13.32
C GLY A 297 -13.43 -3.84 13.19
N MET A 298 -13.63 -4.82 12.32
CA MET A 298 -12.63 -5.81 11.95
C MET A 298 -11.86 -5.31 10.72
N GLY A 299 -10.76 -4.69 10.94
CA GLY A 299 -9.91 -4.21 9.87
C GLY A 299 -8.62 -3.73 10.48
N SER A 300 -7.71 -3.28 9.67
CA SER A 300 -6.43 -2.72 10.11
C SER A 300 -5.93 -1.78 9.03
N ILE A 301 -5.15 -0.80 9.40
CA ILE A 301 -4.42 0.00 8.42
C ILE A 301 -2.97 0.16 8.84
N ILE A 302 -2.07 -0.22 7.95
CA ILE A 302 -0.65 0.04 8.14
C ILE A 302 -0.26 1.24 7.30
N ILE A 303 0.41 2.20 7.96
CA ILE A 303 0.86 3.43 7.29
C ILE A 303 2.35 3.65 7.57
N VAL A 304 3.10 3.85 6.51
CA VAL A 304 4.52 4.18 6.52
C VAL A 304 4.69 5.60 6.03
N VAL A 305 5.36 6.43 6.83
CA VAL A 305 5.69 7.82 6.49
C VAL A 305 7.20 7.95 6.32
N ALA A 306 7.64 8.47 5.21
CA ALA A 306 9.03 8.84 4.94
C ALA A 306 9.17 10.36 4.83
N THR A 307 10.32 10.91 5.23
CA THR A 307 10.66 12.31 4.97
C THR A 307 12.18 12.49 4.85
N ASP A 308 12.60 13.50 4.11
CA ASP A 308 13.99 13.98 4.05
C ASP A 308 14.24 15.13 5.04
N ALA A 309 13.23 15.58 5.80
CA ALA A 309 13.41 16.54 6.88
C ALA A 309 14.28 15.94 8.00
N PRO A 310 15.26 16.69 8.56
CA PRO A 310 16.13 16.20 9.61
C PRO A 310 15.38 16.13 10.95
N LEU A 311 14.64 15.05 11.14
CA LEU A 311 13.84 14.78 12.32
C LEU A 311 14.50 13.73 13.21
N LEU A 312 14.46 13.97 14.52
CA LEU A 312 14.89 13.00 15.53
C LEU A 312 13.75 12.02 15.88
N PRO A 313 14.06 10.88 16.53
CA PRO A 313 13.06 9.83 16.83
C PRO A 313 11.80 10.37 17.54
N HIS A 314 11.95 11.20 18.56
CA HIS A 314 10.79 11.79 19.27
C HIS A 314 9.93 12.71 18.38
N GLN A 315 10.53 13.38 17.38
CA GLN A 315 9.80 14.18 16.39
C GLN A 315 9.08 13.28 15.37
N LEU A 316 9.71 12.16 14.96
CA LEU A 316 9.11 11.15 14.09
C LEU A 316 7.92 10.44 14.76
N GLU A 317 7.97 10.20 16.07
CA GLU A 317 6.81 9.71 16.83
C GLU A 317 5.64 10.70 16.75
N ARG A 318 5.93 12.00 16.83
CA ARG A 318 4.90 13.05 16.66
C ARG A 318 4.35 13.08 15.23
N VAL A 319 5.16 12.80 14.20
CA VAL A 319 4.70 12.61 12.81
C VAL A 319 3.80 11.39 12.71
N ALA A 320 4.21 10.24 13.24
CA ALA A 320 3.42 9.02 13.25
C ALA A 320 2.05 9.23 13.93
N LYS A 321 1.99 9.97 15.05
CA LYS A 321 0.72 10.34 15.70
C LYS A 321 -0.21 11.16 14.81
N ARG A 322 0.30 12.00 13.90
CA ARG A 322 -0.53 12.82 12.99
C ARG A 322 -1.18 12.01 11.87
N VAL A 323 -0.66 10.84 11.59
CA VAL A 323 -1.30 9.87 10.67
C VAL A 323 -2.74 9.59 11.10
N SER A 324 -3.00 9.47 12.41
CA SER A 324 -4.36 9.28 12.96
C SER A 324 -5.36 10.34 12.49
N LEU A 325 -4.91 11.59 12.31
CA LEU A 325 -5.77 12.67 11.83
C LEU A 325 -6.16 12.48 10.37
N GLY A 326 -5.24 11.98 9.52
CA GLY A 326 -5.53 11.62 8.14
C GLY A 326 -6.50 10.44 8.05
N VAL A 327 -6.32 9.41 8.88
CA VAL A 327 -7.26 8.30 9.02
C VAL A 327 -8.64 8.78 9.43
N GLY A 328 -8.70 9.68 10.44
CA GLY A 328 -9.95 10.29 10.91
C GLY A 328 -10.65 11.14 9.83
N ARG A 329 -9.90 11.90 9.00
CA ARG A 329 -10.46 12.67 7.88
C ARG A 329 -11.12 11.77 6.82
N MET A 330 -10.67 10.55 6.70
CA MET A 330 -11.29 9.53 5.82
C MET A 330 -12.46 8.77 6.49
N GLY A 331 -12.76 9.07 7.77
CA GLY A 331 -13.87 8.47 8.52
C GLY A 331 -13.49 7.26 9.38
N GLY A 332 -12.19 7.01 9.59
CA GLY A 332 -11.71 6.01 10.54
C GLY A 332 -11.83 6.50 11.99
N LEU A 333 -12.23 5.63 12.89
CA LEU A 333 -12.37 5.95 14.31
C LEU A 333 -11.41 5.18 15.23
N GLY A 334 -10.56 4.29 14.66
CA GLY A 334 -9.76 3.37 15.47
C GLY A 334 -10.66 2.39 16.23
N GLU A 335 -11.48 1.63 15.50
CA GLU A 335 -12.41 0.67 16.06
C GLU A 335 -11.70 -0.39 16.91
N ASN A 336 -12.39 -0.92 17.94
CA ASN A 336 -11.82 -1.82 18.94
C ASN A 336 -11.11 -3.06 18.39
N SER A 337 -11.58 -3.59 17.27
CA SER A 337 -11.00 -4.79 16.63
C SER A 337 -10.06 -4.46 15.45
N SER A 338 -9.67 -3.20 15.30
CA SER A 338 -8.72 -2.75 14.27
C SER A 338 -7.28 -2.74 14.81
N GLY A 339 -6.30 -2.98 13.93
CA GLY A 339 -4.87 -2.83 14.17
C GLY A 339 -4.32 -1.67 13.33
N ASP A 340 -4.44 -0.44 13.83
CA ASP A 340 -4.03 0.76 13.13
C ASP A 340 -2.65 1.17 13.63
N ILE A 341 -1.61 0.78 12.90
CA ILE A 341 -0.21 0.92 13.31
C ILE A 341 0.58 1.71 12.27
N PHE A 342 1.34 2.69 12.74
CA PHE A 342 2.04 3.65 11.91
C PHE A 342 3.52 3.71 12.26
N ILE A 343 4.38 3.83 11.24
CA ILE A 343 5.82 4.03 11.41
C ILE A 343 6.25 5.22 10.56
N ALA A 344 7.11 6.08 11.12
CA ALA A 344 7.70 7.21 10.42
C ALA A 344 9.22 7.11 10.48
N PHE A 345 9.89 7.46 9.37
CA PHE A 345 11.34 7.52 9.32
C PHE A 345 11.84 8.74 8.52
N SER A 346 13.09 9.14 8.81
CA SER A 346 13.76 10.24 8.11
C SER A 346 14.99 9.73 7.38
N THR A 347 15.11 10.05 6.09
CA THR A 347 16.31 9.76 5.29
C THR A 347 17.45 10.78 5.49
N ALA A 348 17.22 11.86 6.26
CA ALA A 348 18.28 12.74 6.71
C ALA A 348 19.24 12.04 7.70
N ASN A 349 20.32 12.70 8.05
CA ASN A 349 21.30 12.21 9.02
C ASN A 349 21.86 10.81 8.70
N ALA A 350 22.36 10.61 7.48
CA ALA A 350 22.96 9.34 7.06
C ALA A 350 24.09 8.86 8.01
N SER A 351 24.80 9.79 8.65
CA SER A 351 25.87 9.52 9.63
C SER A 351 25.37 9.12 11.03
N ALA A 352 24.05 9.13 11.26
CA ALA A 352 23.48 8.80 12.58
C ALA A 352 23.75 7.33 13.04
N ALA A 353 24.17 6.48 12.10
CA ALA A 353 24.55 5.10 12.35
C ALA A 353 26.07 4.89 12.54
N ALA A 354 26.86 5.96 12.69
CA ALA A 354 28.31 5.83 12.91
C ALA A 354 28.59 4.98 14.17
N ASP A 355 29.32 3.90 14.00
CA ASP A 355 29.63 2.94 15.07
C ASP A 355 30.79 3.38 15.98
N THR A 356 31.42 4.50 15.67
CA THR A 356 32.59 5.00 16.40
C THR A 356 32.52 6.49 16.66
N GLY A 357 32.87 6.89 17.90
CA GLY A 357 32.96 8.30 18.30
C GLY A 357 31.61 8.97 18.54
N VAL A 358 31.55 10.28 18.27
CA VAL A 358 30.36 11.12 18.47
C VAL A 358 29.81 11.50 17.10
N ALA A 359 28.53 11.21 16.84
CA ALA A 359 27.86 11.60 15.61
C ALA A 359 27.40 13.07 15.67
N ALA A 360 27.69 13.86 14.64
CA ALA A 360 27.08 15.18 14.44
C ALA A 360 25.72 14.99 13.74
N ILE A 361 24.66 15.50 14.35
CA ILE A 361 23.29 15.35 13.88
C ILE A 361 22.67 16.72 13.65
N THR A 362 21.95 16.89 12.53
CA THR A 362 21.10 18.06 12.30
C THR A 362 19.69 17.78 12.75
N MET A 363 19.01 18.78 13.29
CA MET A 363 17.64 18.69 13.76
C MET A 363 16.82 19.88 13.29
N LEU A 364 15.66 19.65 12.74
CA LEU A 364 14.67 20.69 12.49
C LEU A 364 14.13 21.21 13.85
N PRO A 365 14.20 22.54 14.14
CA PRO A 365 13.63 23.08 15.37
C PRO A 365 12.14 22.76 15.50
N ASN A 366 11.68 22.46 16.72
CA ASN A 366 10.28 22.07 16.96
C ASN A 366 9.27 23.12 16.49
N ASP A 367 9.61 24.42 16.57
CA ASP A 367 8.73 25.50 16.11
C ASP A 367 8.56 25.56 14.58
N ARG A 368 9.35 24.78 13.84
CA ARG A 368 9.32 24.68 12.38
C ARG A 368 8.67 23.37 11.87
N ILE A 369 8.14 22.52 12.76
CA ILE A 369 7.66 21.17 12.40
C ILE A 369 6.23 21.15 11.85
N ASN A 370 5.41 22.18 12.10
CA ASN A 370 3.99 22.18 11.73
C ASN A 370 3.72 21.90 10.24
N PRO A 371 4.49 22.43 9.27
CA PRO A 371 4.30 22.09 7.85
C PRO A 371 4.49 20.59 7.56
N ILE A 372 5.39 19.90 8.29
CA ILE A 372 5.58 18.44 8.18
C ILE A 372 4.33 17.70 8.70
N PHE A 373 3.74 18.16 9.81
CA PHE A 373 2.50 17.57 10.33
C PHE A 373 1.34 17.72 9.37
N GLU A 374 1.16 18.91 8.80
CA GLU A 374 0.13 19.18 7.80
C GLU A 374 0.32 18.31 6.56
N ALA A 375 1.53 18.26 6.01
CA ALA A 375 1.89 17.41 4.89
C ALA A 375 1.61 15.92 5.17
N THR A 376 1.89 15.45 6.40
CA THR A 376 1.62 14.07 6.82
C THR A 376 0.12 13.77 6.78
N VAL A 377 -0.72 14.65 7.31
CA VAL A 377 -2.18 14.48 7.32
C VAL A 377 -2.72 14.45 5.88
N GLN A 378 -2.32 15.42 5.06
CA GLN A 378 -2.77 15.55 3.67
C GLN A 378 -2.32 14.36 2.80
N ALA A 379 -1.06 13.91 2.95
CA ALA A 379 -0.55 12.77 2.21
C ALA A 379 -1.20 11.44 2.66
N THR A 380 -1.53 11.31 3.95
CA THR A 380 -2.25 10.14 4.48
C THR A 380 -3.66 10.05 3.90
N GLU A 381 -4.42 11.16 3.90
CA GLU A 381 -5.76 11.23 3.30
C GLU A 381 -5.72 10.83 1.82
N GLU A 382 -4.79 11.40 1.06
CA GLU A 382 -4.68 11.09 -0.37
C GLU A 382 -4.20 9.67 -0.64
N ALA A 383 -3.27 9.11 0.15
CA ALA A 383 -2.80 7.74 -0.01
C ALA A 383 -3.93 6.72 0.22
N ILE A 384 -4.79 6.94 1.23
CA ILE A 384 -5.97 6.10 1.47
C ILE A 384 -6.95 6.20 0.30
N LEU A 385 -7.21 7.41 -0.19
CA LEU A 385 -8.10 7.63 -1.32
C LEU A 385 -7.55 7.00 -2.61
N ASN A 386 -6.24 7.09 -2.84
CA ASN A 386 -5.58 6.45 -3.98
C ASN A 386 -5.69 4.91 -3.91
N ALA A 387 -5.56 4.31 -2.70
CA ALA A 387 -5.79 2.88 -2.52
C ALA A 387 -7.20 2.46 -2.95
N LEU A 388 -8.22 3.27 -2.65
CA LEU A 388 -9.61 3.02 -3.04
C LEU A 388 -9.85 3.23 -4.54
N VAL A 389 -9.32 4.32 -5.10
CA VAL A 389 -9.52 4.70 -6.52
C VAL A 389 -8.79 3.74 -7.46
N ALA A 390 -7.56 3.34 -7.11
CA ALA A 390 -6.78 2.41 -7.93
C ALA A 390 -7.22 0.94 -7.80
N ALA A 391 -8.07 0.62 -6.81
CA ALA A 391 -8.56 -0.74 -6.62
C ALA A 391 -9.53 -1.18 -7.71
N GLN A 392 -9.52 -2.47 -8.01
CA GLN A 392 -10.44 -3.11 -8.95
C GLN A 392 -11.32 -4.11 -8.21
N THR A 393 -12.59 -4.24 -8.62
CA THR A 393 -13.48 -5.28 -8.12
C THR A 393 -12.78 -6.64 -8.14
N MET A 394 -12.85 -7.36 -7.03
CA MET A 394 -12.18 -8.64 -6.88
C MET A 394 -13.13 -9.70 -6.34
N THR A 395 -13.08 -10.88 -6.94
CA THR A 395 -13.73 -12.09 -6.44
C THR A 395 -12.64 -13.01 -5.88
N GLY A 396 -12.84 -13.52 -4.68
CA GLY A 396 -11.90 -14.37 -3.95
C GLY A 396 -12.53 -15.65 -3.44
N ALA A 397 -12.09 -16.10 -2.28
CA ALA A 397 -12.53 -17.31 -1.60
C ALA A 397 -14.06 -17.38 -1.43
N ASP A 398 -14.66 -18.55 -1.69
CA ASP A 398 -16.11 -18.77 -1.68
C ASP A 398 -16.89 -17.87 -2.66
N ASP A 399 -16.26 -17.47 -3.76
CA ASP A 399 -16.83 -16.53 -4.72
C ASP A 399 -17.28 -15.19 -4.09
N VAL A 400 -16.76 -14.84 -2.93
CA VAL A 400 -17.01 -13.53 -2.32
C VAL A 400 -16.45 -12.45 -3.22
N ARG A 401 -17.30 -11.48 -3.54
CA ARG A 401 -16.97 -10.34 -4.40
C ARG A 401 -17.01 -9.05 -3.59
N VAL A 402 -15.94 -8.26 -3.71
CA VAL A 402 -15.84 -6.91 -3.18
C VAL A 402 -15.68 -5.94 -4.33
N TYR A 403 -16.55 -4.95 -4.38
CA TYR A 403 -16.59 -3.97 -5.48
C TYR A 403 -15.57 -2.85 -5.27
N ALA A 404 -14.96 -2.40 -6.36
CA ALA A 404 -14.20 -1.15 -6.39
C ALA A 404 -15.11 0.06 -6.16
N LEU A 405 -14.53 1.16 -5.68
CA LEU A 405 -15.19 2.47 -5.61
C LEU A 405 -15.54 2.92 -7.03
N PRO A 406 -16.84 3.16 -7.38
CA PRO A 406 -17.23 3.51 -8.73
C PRO A 406 -16.82 4.95 -9.09
N HIS A 407 -15.89 5.12 -10.03
CA HIS A 407 -15.30 6.42 -10.37
C HIS A 407 -16.33 7.46 -10.80
N GLU A 408 -17.29 7.10 -11.66
CA GLU A 408 -18.32 8.04 -12.10
C GLU A 408 -19.23 8.49 -10.96
N ARG A 409 -19.52 7.59 -10.01
CA ARG A 409 -20.36 7.93 -8.86
C ARG A 409 -19.64 8.85 -7.89
N ILE A 410 -18.38 8.56 -7.54
CA ILE A 410 -17.62 9.48 -6.67
C ILE A 410 -17.46 10.84 -7.33
N ARG A 411 -17.19 10.91 -8.64
CA ARG A 411 -17.14 12.20 -9.37
C ARG A 411 -18.47 12.95 -9.29
N ALA A 412 -19.61 12.26 -9.47
CA ALA A 412 -20.93 12.86 -9.36
C ALA A 412 -21.19 13.41 -7.95
N VAL A 413 -20.83 12.62 -6.90
CA VAL A 413 -20.93 13.05 -5.50
C VAL A 413 -20.06 14.26 -5.25
N MET A 414 -18.77 14.24 -5.62
CA MET A 414 -17.86 15.36 -5.41
C MET A 414 -18.31 16.63 -6.12
N ARG A 415 -18.92 16.50 -7.31
CA ARG A 415 -19.54 17.63 -8.03
C ARG A 415 -20.75 18.21 -7.28
N LYS A 416 -21.62 17.35 -6.76
CA LYS A 416 -22.78 17.74 -5.91
C LYS A 416 -22.36 18.62 -4.73
N TYR A 417 -21.20 18.37 -4.16
CA TYR A 417 -20.66 19.09 -3.00
C TYR A 417 -19.62 20.18 -3.37
N ASN A 418 -19.49 20.54 -4.64
CA ASN A 418 -18.51 21.53 -5.14
C ASN A 418 -17.05 21.21 -4.76
N ARG A 419 -16.68 19.92 -4.76
CA ARG A 419 -15.34 19.42 -4.44
C ARG A 419 -14.61 18.82 -5.63
N LEU A 420 -15.12 18.99 -6.85
CA LEU A 420 -14.44 18.62 -8.09
C LEU A 420 -13.72 19.85 -8.67
N ALA A 421 -12.50 19.66 -9.17
CA ALA A 421 -11.82 20.68 -9.97
C ALA A 421 -12.54 20.82 -11.32
N GLU A 422 -12.64 22.05 -11.82
CA GLU A 422 -13.20 22.34 -13.14
C GLU A 422 -12.28 21.85 -14.25
#